data_a6cb0179deeaa53e7b5dcb8df1f6d0a2
#
_entry.id   a6cb0179deeaa53e7b5dcb8df1f6d0a2
#
_cell.length_a   1.000
_cell.length_b   1.000
_cell.length_c   1.000
_cell.angle_alpha   90.00
_cell.angle_beta   90.00
_cell.angle_gamma   90.00
#
_symmetry.space_group_name_H-M   'P 1'
#
loop_
_entity.id
_entity.type
_entity.pdbx_description
1 polymer ?
#
loop_
_entity_poly.entity_id
_entity_poly.type
_entity_poly.pdbx_seq_one_letter_code
_entity_poly.pdbx_strand_id
1 'polypeptide(L)'
;LAAAEELPHTAQITPAQFQEIFKPYQESGDDVVCLFISSQMSGTLQSARVAANILGADNILLPDTLHVTFALGLLVEEAVKMRDAGLSGKEIVARIEELIPRVRLFAMIEDLKYLKMGGRLSATSALVASILGICPIITLKDGLVEVVGKARGKKAALPAIRKFVEKEPISGDYCVTVGHANVPENCKAFEEYMGDLLKKREVHTQAIGSIVGTHTGPGAVGLAYIKK
;
A
#
# COMPACT_ATOMS: atom_id res chain seq x y z
N LEU A 1 1.46 -8.65 -18.64
CA LEU A 1 0.03 -8.34 -18.42
C LEU A 1 -0.64 -7.80 -19.68
N ALA A 2 -0.07 -6.80 -20.34
CA ALA A 2 -0.71 -6.19 -21.53
C ALA A 2 -0.91 -7.15 -22.72
N ALA A 3 -0.07 -8.17 -22.85
CA ALA A 3 -0.11 -9.18 -23.92
C ALA A 3 -0.66 -10.55 -23.46
N ALA A 4 -1.06 -10.69 -22.20
CA ALA A 4 -1.56 -11.94 -21.65
C ALA A 4 -3.05 -12.11 -21.97
N GLU A 5 -3.43 -13.29 -22.47
CA GLU A 5 -4.84 -13.65 -22.66
C GLU A 5 -5.56 -13.84 -21.33
N GLU A 6 -4.85 -14.38 -20.33
CA GLU A 6 -5.34 -14.53 -18.95
C GLU A 6 -4.43 -13.78 -17.97
N LEU A 7 -5.04 -13.19 -16.94
CA LEU A 7 -4.26 -12.53 -15.89
C LEU A 7 -3.60 -13.57 -15.00
N PRO A 8 -2.33 -13.33 -14.56
CA PRO A 8 -1.71 -14.14 -13.53
C PRO A 8 -2.54 -14.15 -12.25
N HIS A 9 -2.58 -15.28 -11.57
CA HIS A 9 -3.18 -15.38 -10.24
C HIS A 9 -2.16 -15.09 -9.15
N THR A 10 -2.63 -14.48 -8.08
CA THR A 10 -1.83 -14.29 -6.85
C THR A 10 -2.36 -15.19 -5.75
N ALA A 11 -1.46 -15.75 -4.95
CA ALA A 11 -1.80 -16.58 -3.81
C ALA A 11 -1.22 -15.99 -2.52
N GLN A 12 -1.86 -16.27 -1.39
CA GLN A 12 -1.34 -15.96 -0.07
C GLN A 12 -0.37 -17.05 0.40
N ILE A 13 0.51 -16.72 1.34
CA ILE A 13 1.32 -17.69 2.08
C ILE A 13 0.39 -18.53 2.95
N THR A 14 0.61 -19.84 3.01
CA THR A 14 -0.21 -20.77 3.80
C THR A 14 0.14 -20.69 5.29
N PRO A 15 -0.79 -21.09 6.20
CA PRO A 15 -0.48 -21.18 7.63
C PRO A 15 0.71 -22.10 7.94
N ALA A 16 0.86 -23.22 7.21
CA ALA A 16 1.98 -24.13 7.41
C ALA A 16 3.33 -23.47 7.11
N GLN A 17 3.43 -22.71 6.01
CA GLN A 17 4.63 -21.95 5.68
C GLN A 17 4.94 -20.88 6.74
N PHE A 18 3.92 -20.20 7.28
CA PHE A 18 4.11 -19.25 8.37
C PHE A 18 4.57 -19.92 9.67
N GLN A 19 4.10 -21.13 9.98
CA GLN A 19 4.59 -21.88 11.14
C GLN A 19 6.10 -22.15 11.04
N GLU A 20 6.57 -22.55 9.86
CA GLU A 20 8.02 -22.76 9.63
C GLU A 20 8.82 -21.45 9.84
N ILE A 21 8.28 -20.32 9.38
CA ILE A 21 8.91 -18.99 9.54
C ILE A 21 8.89 -18.54 11.01
N PHE A 22 7.79 -18.74 11.73
CA PHE A 22 7.60 -18.22 13.08
C PHE A 22 8.23 -19.06 14.19
N LYS A 23 8.37 -20.38 13.95
CA LYS A 23 8.87 -21.31 14.96
C LYS A 23 10.22 -20.89 15.57
N PRO A 24 11.26 -20.49 14.84
CA PRO A 24 12.53 -20.04 15.43
C PRO A 24 12.35 -18.85 16.39
N TYR A 25 11.48 -17.92 16.07
CA TYR A 25 11.23 -16.73 16.90
C TYR A 25 10.35 -17.03 18.11
N GLN A 26 9.40 -17.96 17.98
CA GLN A 26 8.63 -18.47 19.11
C GLN A 26 9.56 -19.18 20.12
N GLU A 27 10.54 -19.94 19.64
CA GLU A 27 11.52 -20.64 20.47
C GLU A 27 12.55 -19.69 21.13
N SER A 28 12.98 -18.62 20.43
CA SER A 28 13.92 -17.62 20.98
C SER A 28 13.24 -16.61 21.92
N GLY A 29 11.93 -16.39 21.77
CA GLY A 29 11.18 -15.38 22.50
C GLY A 29 11.37 -13.97 21.99
N ASP A 30 12.03 -13.78 20.84
CA ASP A 30 12.18 -12.47 20.21
C ASP A 30 10.84 -11.94 19.68
N ASP A 31 10.51 -10.67 19.97
CA ASP A 31 9.34 -10.01 19.40
C ASP A 31 9.47 -9.88 17.88
N VAL A 32 8.45 -10.32 17.13
CA VAL A 32 8.36 -10.15 15.68
C VAL A 32 7.16 -9.29 15.33
N VAL A 33 7.40 -8.10 14.81
CA VAL A 33 6.34 -7.22 14.28
C VAL A 33 6.14 -7.52 12.81
N CYS A 34 5.00 -8.10 12.46
CA CYS A 34 4.65 -8.49 11.09
C CYS A 34 3.70 -7.47 10.46
N LEU A 35 4.17 -6.75 9.46
CA LEU A 35 3.37 -5.78 8.71
C LEU A 35 3.05 -6.35 7.32
N PHE A 36 1.81 -6.79 7.13
CA PHE A 36 1.33 -7.37 5.88
C PHE A 36 0.38 -6.43 5.14
N ILE A 37 0.11 -6.75 3.90
CA ILE A 37 -0.96 -6.15 3.12
C ILE A 37 -2.29 -6.26 3.85
N SER A 38 -3.17 -5.27 3.67
CA SER A 38 -4.53 -5.20 4.20
C SER A 38 -5.24 -6.58 4.18
N SER A 39 -5.88 -6.93 5.31
CA SER A 39 -6.70 -8.14 5.42
C SER A 39 -7.89 -8.16 4.46
N GLN A 40 -8.33 -6.98 4.00
CA GLN A 40 -9.40 -6.84 3.01
C GLN A 40 -8.96 -7.19 1.58
N MET A 41 -7.63 -7.15 1.32
CA MET A 41 -7.06 -7.44 0.00
C MET A 41 -6.47 -8.84 -0.11
N SER A 42 -6.03 -9.43 1.01
CA SER A 42 -5.35 -10.73 1.03
C SER A 42 -5.59 -11.47 2.33
N GLY A 43 -5.75 -12.79 2.25
CA GLY A 43 -5.79 -13.66 3.43
C GLY A 43 -4.43 -13.89 4.11
N THR A 44 -3.35 -13.23 3.66
CA THR A 44 -1.99 -13.41 4.20
C THR A 44 -1.94 -13.15 5.71
N LEU A 45 -2.54 -12.05 6.19
CA LEU A 45 -2.59 -11.74 7.62
C LEU A 45 -3.35 -12.83 8.40
N GLN A 46 -4.48 -13.32 7.87
CA GLN A 46 -5.24 -14.38 8.51
C GLN A 46 -4.45 -15.70 8.58
N SER A 47 -3.73 -16.05 7.50
CA SER A 47 -2.84 -17.23 7.51
C SER A 47 -1.75 -17.12 8.58
N ALA A 48 -1.15 -15.93 8.74
CA ALA A 48 -0.16 -15.67 9.77
C ALA A 48 -0.75 -15.76 11.18
N ARG A 49 -1.94 -15.20 11.42
CA ARG A 49 -2.65 -15.31 12.69
C ARG A 49 -2.96 -16.78 13.08
N VAL A 50 -3.42 -17.57 12.11
CA VAL A 50 -3.66 -19.01 12.32
C VAL A 50 -2.35 -19.72 12.73
N ALA A 51 -1.24 -19.42 12.05
CA ALA A 51 0.05 -20.01 12.36
C ALA A 51 0.55 -19.63 13.77
N ALA A 52 0.49 -18.35 14.14
CA ALA A 52 0.87 -17.87 15.46
C ALA A 52 0.04 -18.52 16.56
N ASN A 53 -1.28 -18.63 16.37
CA ASN A 53 -2.18 -19.29 17.32
C ASN A 53 -1.85 -20.78 17.50
N ILE A 54 -1.56 -21.52 16.41
CA ILE A 54 -1.17 -22.94 16.48
C ILE A 54 0.13 -23.11 17.27
N LEU A 55 1.08 -22.19 17.12
CA LEU A 55 2.36 -22.22 17.83
C LEU A 55 2.26 -21.69 19.28
N GLY A 56 1.15 -21.07 19.68
CA GLY A 56 1.06 -20.35 20.94
C GLY A 56 2.07 -19.22 21.06
N ALA A 57 2.36 -18.54 19.94
CA ALA A 57 3.43 -17.55 19.83
C ALA A 57 2.92 -16.13 20.11
N ASP A 58 2.85 -15.73 21.39
CA ASP A 58 2.38 -14.41 21.81
C ASP A 58 3.34 -13.26 21.46
N ASN A 59 4.57 -13.60 21.09
CA ASN A 59 5.61 -12.68 20.63
C ASN A 59 5.55 -12.37 19.13
N ILE A 60 4.63 -12.99 18.38
CA ILE A 60 4.36 -12.67 16.96
C ILE A 60 3.22 -11.66 16.90
N LEU A 61 3.56 -10.41 16.62
CA LEU A 61 2.65 -9.28 16.66
C LEU A 61 2.13 -8.95 15.26
N LEU A 62 0.82 -8.99 15.07
CA LEU A 62 0.15 -9.03 13.76
C LEU A 62 -0.92 -7.93 13.63
N PRO A 63 -0.56 -6.63 13.61
CA PRO A 63 -1.51 -5.55 13.36
C PRO A 63 -2.02 -5.61 11.92
N ASP A 64 -3.27 -5.22 11.70
CA ASP A 64 -3.80 -5.06 10.33
C ASP A 64 -3.47 -3.65 9.83
N THR A 65 -2.60 -3.56 8.84
CA THR A 65 -2.15 -2.27 8.33
C THR A 65 -3.19 -1.53 7.52
N LEU A 66 -4.18 -2.23 6.95
CA LEU A 66 -5.18 -1.69 6.00
C LEU A 66 -4.56 -1.01 4.78
N HIS A 67 -3.27 -1.25 4.52
CA HIS A 67 -2.51 -0.62 3.45
C HIS A 67 -1.86 -1.65 2.53
N VAL A 68 -1.32 -1.17 1.42
CA VAL A 68 -0.66 -1.97 0.38
C VAL A 68 0.47 -1.18 -0.27
N THR A 69 1.41 -1.89 -0.90
CA THR A 69 2.53 -1.34 -1.67
C THR A 69 3.32 -0.27 -0.88
N PHE A 70 3.64 0.85 -1.47
CA PHE A 70 4.45 1.89 -0.83
C PHE A 70 3.77 2.60 0.36
N ALA A 71 2.44 2.55 0.49
CA ALA A 71 1.74 2.99 1.70
C ALA A 71 2.00 2.05 2.90
N LEU A 72 2.07 0.74 2.65
CA LEU A 72 2.56 -0.22 3.63
C LEU A 72 4.06 -0.02 3.91
N GLY A 73 4.84 0.29 2.87
CA GLY A 73 6.28 0.56 3.00
C GLY A 73 6.60 1.68 3.99
N LEU A 74 5.80 2.75 4.02
CA LEU A 74 5.95 3.82 5.01
C LEU A 74 5.81 3.32 6.46
N LEU A 75 4.85 2.45 6.72
CA LEU A 75 4.66 1.86 8.06
C LEU A 75 5.82 0.94 8.44
N VAL A 76 6.35 0.18 7.47
CA VAL A 76 7.53 -0.68 7.68
C VAL A 76 8.75 0.17 8.02
N GLU A 77 8.97 1.26 7.29
CA GLU A 77 10.09 2.18 7.53
C GLU A 77 10.02 2.79 8.93
N GLU A 78 8.84 3.25 9.35
CA GLU A 78 8.65 3.80 10.69
C GLU A 78 8.83 2.72 11.78
N ALA A 79 8.36 1.49 11.57
CA ALA A 79 8.61 0.38 12.48
C ALA A 79 10.11 0.09 12.64
N VAL A 80 10.88 0.13 11.56
CA VAL A 80 12.34 -0.05 11.57
C VAL A 80 13.01 1.08 12.37
N LYS A 81 12.64 2.34 12.14
CA LYS A 81 13.16 3.48 12.91
C LYS A 81 12.90 3.34 14.41
N MET A 82 11.70 2.89 14.79
CA MET A 82 11.33 2.66 16.18
C MET A 82 12.13 1.50 16.80
N ARG A 83 12.30 0.39 16.05
CA ARG A 83 13.17 -0.72 16.49
C ARG A 83 14.59 -0.25 16.74
N ASP A 84 15.16 0.53 15.83
CA ASP A 84 16.54 1.02 15.93
C ASP A 84 16.70 2.05 17.06
N ALA A 85 15.60 2.70 17.45
CA ALA A 85 15.52 3.54 18.65
C ALA A 85 15.33 2.73 19.96
N GLY A 86 15.20 1.39 19.88
CA GLY A 86 15.12 0.50 21.05
C GLY A 86 13.73 0.27 21.61
N LEU A 87 12.66 0.59 20.86
CA LEU A 87 11.29 0.30 21.30
C LEU A 87 11.03 -1.21 21.25
N SER A 88 10.26 -1.72 22.19
CA SER A 88 9.74 -3.09 22.18
C SER A 88 8.75 -3.33 21.04
N GLY A 89 8.53 -4.59 20.65
CA GLY A 89 7.57 -4.92 19.61
C GLY A 89 6.15 -4.41 19.89
N LYS A 90 5.71 -4.46 21.16
CA LYS A 90 4.39 -3.94 21.57
C LYS A 90 4.28 -2.43 21.45
N GLU A 91 5.33 -1.68 21.82
CA GLU A 91 5.38 -0.23 21.65
C GLU A 91 5.38 0.16 20.17
N ILE A 92 6.12 -0.58 19.33
CA ILE A 92 6.13 -0.38 17.87
C ILE A 92 4.72 -0.58 17.31
N VAL A 93 4.04 -1.69 17.67
CA VAL A 93 2.68 -1.96 17.18
C VAL A 93 1.72 -0.85 17.60
N ALA A 94 1.74 -0.41 18.85
CA ALA A 94 0.88 0.68 19.34
C ALA A 94 1.10 1.97 18.51
N ARG A 95 2.36 2.32 18.22
CA ARG A 95 2.68 3.49 17.38
C ARG A 95 2.26 3.32 15.94
N ILE A 96 2.43 2.13 15.35
CA ILE A 96 1.99 1.83 13.99
C ILE A 96 0.46 1.93 13.88
N GLU A 97 -0.29 1.44 14.86
CA GLU A 97 -1.75 1.55 14.91
C GLU A 97 -2.23 3.01 14.96
N GLU A 98 -1.49 3.92 15.62
CA GLU A 98 -1.74 5.37 15.60
C GLU A 98 -1.46 5.99 14.20
N LEU A 99 -0.49 5.45 13.45
CA LEU A 99 -0.12 5.95 12.13
C LEU A 99 -1.05 5.45 11.00
N ILE A 100 -1.55 4.22 11.10
CA ILE A 100 -2.42 3.61 10.07
C ILE A 100 -3.52 4.56 9.59
N PRO A 101 -4.35 5.19 10.43
CA PRO A 101 -5.41 6.09 9.98
C PRO A 101 -4.89 7.42 9.40
N ARG A 102 -3.59 7.70 9.50
CA ARG A 102 -2.95 8.90 8.97
C ARG A 102 -2.27 8.68 7.62
N VAL A 103 -1.99 7.44 7.26
CA VAL A 103 -1.41 7.12 5.94
C VAL A 103 -2.41 7.46 4.84
N ARG A 104 -1.93 8.09 3.80
CA ARG A 104 -2.68 8.40 2.58
C ARG A 104 -1.97 7.84 1.37
N LEU A 105 -2.76 7.34 0.45
CA LEU A 105 -2.31 6.95 -0.88
C LEU A 105 -3.26 7.57 -1.89
N PHE A 106 -2.72 8.29 -2.86
CA PHE A 106 -3.45 8.74 -4.04
C PHE A 106 -2.69 8.34 -5.29
N ALA A 107 -3.37 7.67 -6.20
CA ALA A 107 -2.76 7.24 -7.45
C ALA A 107 -3.72 7.41 -8.63
N MET A 108 -3.16 7.69 -9.79
CA MET A 108 -3.87 7.54 -11.05
C MET A 108 -3.64 6.13 -11.59
N ILE A 109 -4.71 5.54 -12.12
CA ILE A 109 -4.73 4.21 -12.72
C ILE A 109 -5.09 4.36 -14.20
N GLU A 110 -4.47 3.57 -15.07
CA GLU A 110 -4.75 3.62 -16.49
C GLU A 110 -6.07 2.90 -16.83
N ASP A 111 -6.29 1.73 -16.23
CA ASP A 111 -7.50 0.93 -16.42
C ASP A 111 -7.89 0.18 -15.14
N LEU A 112 -9.14 0.34 -14.72
CA LEU A 112 -9.69 -0.36 -13.55
C LEU A 112 -9.96 -1.84 -13.78
N LYS A 113 -9.85 -2.34 -15.02
CA LYS A 113 -10.15 -3.75 -15.34
C LYS A 113 -9.36 -4.73 -14.47
N TYR A 114 -8.08 -4.46 -14.23
CA TYR A 114 -7.21 -5.31 -13.42
C TYR A 114 -7.67 -5.40 -11.96
N LEU A 115 -8.02 -4.25 -11.36
CA LEU A 115 -8.58 -4.21 -10.00
C LEU A 115 -9.94 -4.89 -9.91
N LYS A 116 -10.79 -4.74 -10.92
CA LYS A 116 -12.11 -5.39 -11.00
C LYS A 116 -11.97 -6.90 -11.11
N MET A 117 -11.18 -7.37 -12.08
CA MET A 117 -10.95 -8.81 -12.29
C MET A 117 -10.30 -9.47 -11.09
N GLY A 118 -9.39 -8.74 -10.42
CA GLY A 118 -8.75 -9.19 -9.19
C GLY A 118 -9.63 -9.16 -7.94
N GLY A 119 -10.79 -8.50 -7.97
CA GLY A 119 -11.70 -8.38 -6.82
C GLY A 119 -11.17 -7.52 -5.67
N ARG A 120 -10.20 -6.62 -5.89
CA ARG A 120 -9.59 -5.74 -4.88
C ARG A 120 -10.10 -4.31 -4.92
N LEU A 121 -11.14 -4.06 -5.70
CA LEU A 121 -11.84 -2.79 -5.78
C LEU A 121 -13.05 -2.81 -4.84
N SER A 122 -13.32 -1.72 -4.12
CA SER A 122 -14.51 -1.61 -3.26
C SER A 122 -15.80 -1.81 -4.07
N ALA A 123 -16.86 -2.32 -3.44
CA ALA A 123 -18.13 -2.59 -4.11
C ALA A 123 -18.73 -1.33 -4.77
N THR A 124 -18.63 -0.18 -4.11
CA THR A 124 -19.09 1.12 -4.64
C THR A 124 -18.27 1.54 -5.88
N SER A 125 -16.98 1.30 -5.86
CA SER A 125 -16.07 1.62 -6.97
C SER A 125 -16.16 0.62 -8.13
N ALA A 126 -16.57 -0.62 -7.88
CA ALA A 126 -16.78 -1.62 -8.93
C ALA A 126 -17.88 -1.23 -9.93
N LEU A 127 -18.82 -0.37 -9.53
CA LEU A 127 -19.87 0.21 -10.40
C LEU A 127 -19.35 1.30 -11.35
N VAL A 128 -18.12 1.78 -11.13
CA VAL A 128 -17.52 2.79 -12.01
C VAL A 128 -17.22 2.16 -13.36
N ALA A 129 -17.88 2.63 -14.40
CA ALA A 129 -17.63 2.19 -15.77
C ALA A 129 -16.24 2.62 -16.24
N SER A 130 -15.54 1.72 -16.93
CA SER A 130 -14.33 2.08 -17.67
C SER A 130 -14.75 2.87 -18.92
N ILE A 131 -14.33 4.12 -19.00
CA ILE A 131 -14.61 5.00 -20.14
C ILE A 131 -13.28 5.32 -20.80
N LEU A 132 -13.20 5.15 -22.11
CA LEU A 132 -11.98 5.43 -22.87
C LEU A 132 -11.52 6.88 -22.65
N GLY A 133 -10.23 7.05 -22.37
CA GLY A 133 -9.63 8.37 -22.14
C GLY A 133 -9.88 8.96 -20.76
N ILE A 134 -10.56 8.23 -19.85
CA ILE A 134 -10.71 8.62 -18.44
C ILE A 134 -9.65 7.92 -17.60
N CYS A 135 -8.96 8.70 -16.80
CA CYS A 135 -7.95 8.25 -15.84
C CYS A 135 -8.58 8.27 -14.44
N PRO A 136 -8.89 7.11 -13.84
CA PRO A 136 -9.40 7.05 -12.48
C PRO A 136 -8.31 7.47 -11.46
N ILE A 137 -8.77 8.16 -10.40
CA ILE A 137 -7.93 8.47 -9.24
C ILE A 137 -8.44 7.63 -8.09
N ILE A 138 -7.53 6.89 -7.47
CA ILE A 138 -7.83 5.96 -6.38
C ILE A 138 -7.17 6.39 -5.09
N THR A 139 -7.74 5.91 -3.99
CA THR A 139 -7.18 5.92 -2.63
C THR A 139 -7.39 4.56 -1.97
N LEU A 140 -6.91 4.41 -0.75
CA LEU A 140 -7.26 3.31 0.14
C LEU A 140 -8.26 3.80 1.18
N LYS A 141 -9.34 3.05 1.35
CA LYS A 141 -10.35 3.30 2.37
C LYS A 141 -10.80 1.97 2.95
N ASP A 142 -10.78 1.88 4.27
CA ASP A 142 -11.15 0.67 5.01
C ASP A 142 -10.45 -0.59 4.47
N GLY A 143 -9.18 -0.45 4.06
CA GLY A 143 -8.36 -1.54 3.55
C GLY A 143 -8.62 -1.97 2.10
N LEU A 144 -9.49 -1.30 1.34
CA LEU A 144 -9.80 -1.57 -0.06
C LEU A 144 -9.47 -0.37 -0.96
N VAL A 145 -9.32 -0.64 -2.26
CA VAL A 145 -9.16 0.42 -3.25
C VAL A 145 -10.51 1.10 -3.52
N GLU A 146 -10.56 2.42 -3.38
CA GLU A 146 -11.72 3.25 -3.69
C GLU A 146 -11.39 4.25 -4.80
N VAL A 147 -12.33 4.45 -5.75
CA VAL A 147 -12.22 5.50 -6.76
C VAL A 147 -12.76 6.80 -6.20
N VAL A 148 -11.89 7.79 -6.01
CA VAL A 148 -12.23 9.10 -5.43
C VAL A 148 -12.33 10.24 -6.45
N GLY A 149 -11.91 9.96 -7.69
CA GLY A 149 -11.96 10.94 -8.75
C GLY A 149 -11.78 10.34 -10.14
N LYS A 150 -12.03 11.17 -11.13
CA LYS A 150 -11.85 10.84 -12.55
C LYS A 150 -11.30 12.07 -13.27
N ALA A 151 -10.32 11.87 -14.13
CA ALA A 151 -9.72 12.93 -14.94
C ALA A 151 -9.72 12.53 -16.42
N ARG A 152 -9.80 13.51 -17.32
CA ARG A 152 -9.67 13.26 -18.74
C ARG A 152 -8.18 13.23 -19.11
N GLY A 153 -7.62 12.02 -19.14
CA GLY A 153 -6.19 11.77 -19.39
C GLY A 153 -5.26 12.03 -18.20
N LYS A 154 -4.02 11.55 -18.32
CA LYS A 154 -3.00 11.60 -17.24
C LYS A 154 -2.66 13.05 -16.81
N LYS A 155 -2.58 13.99 -17.76
CA LYS A 155 -2.27 15.39 -17.45
C LYS A 155 -3.30 16.06 -16.55
N ALA A 156 -4.58 15.74 -16.70
CA ALA A 156 -5.64 16.27 -15.84
C ALA A 156 -5.74 15.55 -14.48
N ALA A 157 -5.17 14.34 -14.35
CA ALA A 157 -5.12 13.62 -13.08
C ALA A 157 -4.15 14.26 -12.08
N LEU A 158 -3.05 14.86 -12.54
CA LEU A 158 -2.03 15.50 -11.69
C LEU A 158 -2.64 16.59 -10.78
N PRO A 159 -3.32 17.65 -11.31
CA PRO A 159 -3.92 18.67 -10.47
C PRO A 159 -5.07 18.14 -9.58
N ALA A 160 -5.74 17.07 -10.02
CA ALA A 160 -6.78 16.45 -9.20
C ALA A 160 -6.19 15.72 -7.99
N ILE A 161 -5.10 14.94 -8.16
CA ILE A 161 -4.38 14.31 -7.04
C ILE A 161 -3.81 15.39 -6.11
N ARG A 162 -3.19 16.43 -6.66
CA ARG A 162 -2.65 17.55 -5.88
C ARG A 162 -3.71 18.16 -4.94
N LYS A 163 -4.94 18.38 -5.41
CA LYS A 163 -6.04 18.87 -4.58
C LYS A 163 -6.38 17.96 -3.40
N PHE A 164 -6.28 16.63 -3.55
CA PHE A 164 -6.45 15.69 -2.44
C PHE A 164 -5.34 15.85 -1.40
N VAL A 165 -4.08 15.95 -1.86
CA VAL A 165 -2.91 16.14 -0.98
C VAL A 165 -2.99 17.49 -0.24
N GLU A 166 -3.44 18.56 -0.89
CA GLU A 166 -3.62 19.89 -0.27
C GLU A 166 -4.71 19.92 0.79
N LYS A 167 -5.76 19.08 0.64
CA LYS A 167 -6.84 18.95 1.65
C LYS A 167 -6.39 18.16 2.89
N GLU A 168 -5.50 17.22 2.72
CA GLU A 168 -4.93 16.40 3.80
C GLU A 168 -3.39 16.54 3.78
N PRO A 169 -2.84 17.65 4.31
CA PRO A 169 -1.45 18.02 4.10
C PRO A 169 -0.45 16.99 4.64
N ILE A 170 0.64 16.82 3.89
CA ILE A 170 1.76 15.94 4.24
C ILE A 170 2.38 16.41 5.56
N SER A 171 2.63 15.50 6.51
CA SER A 171 3.45 15.78 7.69
C SER A 171 4.90 16.08 7.29
N GLY A 172 5.56 16.94 8.07
CA GLY A 172 6.99 17.22 7.91
C GLY A 172 7.90 16.16 8.52
N ASP A 173 7.35 15.26 9.33
CA ASP A 173 8.10 14.35 10.19
C ASP A 173 8.42 13.00 9.51
N TYR A 174 7.79 12.73 8.37
CA TYR A 174 7.86 11.44 7.70
C TYR A 174 8.26 11.61 6.24
N CYS A 175 8.84 10.55 5.67
CA CYS A 175 9.14 10.50 4.24
C CYS A 175 7.86 10.41 3.41
N VAL A 176 8.02 10.64 2.11
CA VAL A 176 6.98 10.45 1.08
C VAL A 176 7.48 9.41 0.10
N THR A 177 6.63 8.47 -0.27
CA THR A 177 6.98 7.53 -1.33
C THR A 177 6.15 7.81 -2.57
N VAL A 178 6.82 7.94 -3.71
CA VAL A 178 6.20 7.98 -5.04
C VAL A 178 6.40 6.63 -5.70
N GLY A 179 5.38 6.09 -6.33
CA GLY A 179 5.44 4.76 -6.91
C GLY A 179 4.83 4.68 -8.31
N HIS A 180 5.31 3.71 -9.10
CA HIS A 180 4.81 3.48 -10.45
C HIS A 180 4.77 2.00 -10.83
N ALA A 181 3.85 1.64 -11.74
CA ALA A 181 3.76 0.33 -12.36
C ALA A 181 4.30 0.38 -13.80
N ASN A 182 5.61 0.09 -13.96
CA ASN A 182 6.31 0.02 -15.25
C ASN A 182 6.25 1.31 -16.11
N VAL A 183 6.23 2.49 -15.47
CA VAL A 183 6.20 3.80 -16.17
C VAL A 183 7.09 4.83 -15.46
N PRO A 184 8.41 4.63 -15.40
CA PRO A 184 9.32 5.50 -14.66
C PRO A 184 9.29 6.96 -15.15
N GLU A 185 9.14 7.21 -16.44
CA GLU A 185 9.05 8.56 -17.01
C GLU A 185 7.81 9.32 -16.53
N ASN A 186 6.66 8.62 -16.43
CA ASN A 186 5.45 9.23 -15.88
C ASN A 186 5.60 9.52 -14.38
N CYS A 187 6.33 8.67 -13.66
CA CYS A 187 6.64 8.86 -12.25
C CYS A 187 7.48 10.13 -12.04
N LYS A 188 8.54 10.30 -12.83
CA LYS A 188 9.38 11.50 -12.82
C LYS A 188 8.57 12.77 -13.10
N ALA A 189 7.73 12.76 -14.14
CA ALA A 189 6.85 13.89 -14.44
C ALA A 189 5.84 14.18 -13.31
N PHE A 190 5.38 13.13 -12.60
CA PHE A 190 4.53 13.26 -11.43
C PHE A 190 5.28 13.93 -10.26
N GLU A 191 6.51 13.50 -9.97
CA GLU A 191 7.35 14.10 -8.93
C GLU A 191 7.67 15.57 -9.23
N GLU A 192 8.02 15.88 -10.47
CA GLU A 192 8.27 17.27 -10.91
C GLU A 192 7.03 18.15 -10.70
N TYR A 193 5.86 17.65 -11.03
CA TYR A 193 4.59 18.38 -10.84
C TYR A 193 4.26 18.61 -9.35
N MET A 194 4.56 17.63 -8.49
CA MET A 194 4.33 17.72 -7.04
C MET A 194 5.47 18.45 -6.31
N GLY A 195 6.51 18.91 -7.02
CA GLY A 195 7.80 19.33 -6.50
C GLY A 195 7.76 20.29 -5.30
N ASP A 196 6.87 21.29 -5.28
CA ASP A 196 6.71 22.21 -4.15
C ASP A 196 6.11 21.57 -2.90
N LEU A 197 5.20 20.58 -3.06
CA LEU A 197 4.65 19.79 -1.97
C LEU A 197 5.68 18.78 -1.41
N LEU A 198 6.59 18.33 -2.23
CA LEU A 198 7.65 17.38 -1.88
C LEU A 198 8.92 18.07 -1.36
N LYS A 199 9.06 19.36 -1.62
CA LYS A 199 10.25 20.14 -1.25
C LYS A 199 10.54 20.05 0.25
N LYS A 200 11.82 19.84 0.58
CA LYS A 200 12.34 19.70 1.96
C LYS A 200 11.85 18.40 2.67
N ARG A 201 11.41 17.40 1.93
CA ARG A 201 11.06 16.07 2.45
C ARG A 201 12.01 15.04 1.88
N GLU A 202 12.18 13.95 2.62
CA GLU A 202 12.77 12.74 2.07
C GLU A 202 11.74 12.08 1.16
N VAL A 203 12.12 11.81 -0.09
CA VAL A 203 11.23 11.23 -1.11
C VAL A 203 11.87 9.96 -1.64
N HIS A 204 11.16 8.85 -1.51
CA HIS A 204 11.57 7.57 -2.07
C HIS A 204 10.77 7.29 -3.35
N THR A 205 11.46 6.86 -4.40
CA THR A 205 10.83 6.46 -5.65
C THR A 205 10.93 4.96 -5.83
N GLN A 206 9.80 4.27 -6.05
CA GLN A 206 9.73 2.81 -6.09
C GLN A 206 8.90 2.29 -7.26
N ALA A 207 9.35 1.18 -7.85
CA ALA A 207 8.51 0.40 -8.76
C ALA A 207 7.56 -0.50 -7.96
N ILE A 208 6.28 -0.55 -8.37
CA ILE A 208 5.29 -1.48 -7.82
C ILE A 208 5.68 -2.90 -8.21
N GLY A 209 5.80 -3.79 -7.23
CA GLY A 209 6.13 -5.19 -7.44
C GLY A 209 5.05 -5.97 -8.21
N SER A 210 5.42 -7.15 -8.75
CA SER A 210 4.57 -7.95 -9.64
C SER A 210 3.23 -8.36 -9.01
N ILE A 211 3.19 -8.67 -7.73
CA ILE A 211 1.97 -9.10 -7.04
C ILE A 211 0.93 -7.98 -7.06
N VAL A 212 1.28 -6.77 -6.63
CA VAL A 212 0.37 -5.62 -6.68
C VAL A 212 0.14 -5.18 -8.12
N GLY A 213 1.20 -5.22 -8.96
CA GLY A 213 1.14 -4.88 -10.39
C GLY A 213 0.14 -5.73 -11.17
N THR A 214 -0.06 -7.00 -10.81
CA THR A 214 -1.10 -7.87 -11.39
C THR A 214 -2.50 -7.29 -11.20
N HIS A 215 -2.76 -6.67 -10.06
CA HIS A 215 -4.07 -6.09 -9.75
C HIS A 215 -4.22 -4.63 -10.17
N THR A 216 -3.14 -3.83 -10.15
CA THR A 216 -3.21 -2.42 -10.60
C THR A 216 -3.08 -2.27 -12.11
N GLY A 217 -2.47 -3.24 -12.77
CA GLY A 217 -2.06 -3.14 -14.16
C GLY A 217 -0.88 -2.19 -14.36
N PRO A 218 -0.35 -2.13 -15.59
CA PRO A 218 0.68 -1.16 -15.97
C PRO A 218 0.12 0.26 -16.00
N GLY A 219 1.00 1.25 -15.89
CA GLY A 219 0.65 2.66 -16.06
C GLY A 219 0.20 3.39 -14.81
N ALA A 220 0.04 2.71 -13.67
CA ALA A 220 -0.28 3.35 -12.39
C ALA A 220 0.88 4.24 -11.92
N VAL A 221 0.55 5.43 -11.40
CA VAL A 221 1.50 6.34 -10.74
C VAL A 221 0.78 7.02 -9.57
N GLY A 222 1.47 7.15 -8.45
CA GLY A 222 0.90 7.82 -7.27
C GLY A 222 1.92 8.07 -6.18
N LEU A 223 1.43 8.61 -5.07
CA LEU A 223 2.22 8.86 -3.87
C LEU A 223 1.52 8.31 -2.64
N ALA A 224 2.33 7.96 -1.64
CA ALA A 224 1.85 7.74 -0.28
C ALA A 224 2.63 8.61 0.71
N TYR A 225 1.94 9.00 1.77
CA TYR A 225 2.50 9.84 2.82
C TYR A 225 1.70 9.69 4.12
N ILE A 226 2.27 10.17 5.21
CA ILE A 226 1.57 10.31 6.50
C ILE A 226 1.12 11.77 6.61
N LYS A 227 -0.20 11.99 6.78
CA LYS A 227 -0.76 13.33 6.94
C LYS A 227 -0.46 13.92 8.32
N LYS A 228 -0.56 15.25 8.42
CA LYS A 228 -0.51 15.99 9.70
C LYS A 228 -1.56 15.51 10.69
#